data_25670af0e048286d90844348b20a08ac
#
_entry.id   25670af0e048286d90844348b20a08ac
#
_cell.length_a   1.000
_cell.length_b   1.000
_cell.length_c   1.000
_cell.angle_alpha   90.00
_cell.angle_beta   90.00
_cell.angle_gamma   90.00
#
_symmetry.space_group_name_H-M   'P 1'
#
loop_
_entity.id
_entity.type
_entity.pdbx_description
1 polymer ?
#
loop_
_entity_poly.entity_id
_entity_poly.type
_entity_poly.pdbx_seq_one_letter_code
_entity_poly.pdbx_strand_id
1 'polypeptide(L)'
;MIPNYLSDLTEFIFIDNIPKKSTVIFIPGGSGSETTEKAAELFRQGLAHYILPSGRYSSKVGYFPEDLNKKKKHPVFNTEWEMMRKKLIDCGIPADRILCESQATNTYENALYSKKVIDQMNFKLHKGIIVCKNFHARRATMYYQLAFPGVKFYTVAVEVNGITRDNWFQSERGLRKVMGEVQRIGVQFEMELKKK
;
A
#
# COMPACT_ATOMS: atom_id res chain seq x y z
N MET A 1 -2.50 -19.13 -25.12
CA MET A 1 -1.40 -18.13 -25.10
C MET A 1 -2.01 -16.77 -24.78
N ILE A 2 -1.49 -16.06 -23.78
CA ILE A 2 -1.96 -14.69 -23.45
C ILE A 2 -1.45 -13.75 -24.54
N PRO A 3 -2.30 -12.90 -25.16
CA PRO A 3 -1.85 -11.92 -26.15
C PRO A 3 -0.77 -10.97 -25.57
N ASN A 4 0.20 -10.56 -26.39
CA ASN A 4 1.35 -9.75 -25.95
C ASN A 4 0.94 -8.46 -25.23
N TYR A 5 -0.10 -7.74 -25.71
CA TYR A 5 -0.57 -6.52 -25.05
C TYR A 5 -1.10 -6.75 -23.63
N LEU A 6 -1.70 -7.91 -23.35
CA LEU A 6 -2.11 -8.28 -21.98
C LEU A 6 -0.90 -8.61 -21.10
N SER A 7 0.12 -9.25 -21.67
CA SER A 7 1.38 -9.49 -20.98
C SER A 7 2.03 -8.18 -20.59
N ASP A 8 2.13 -7.21 -21.49
CA ASP A 8 2.77 -5.91 -21.25
C ASP A 8 2.03 -5.12 -20.14
N LEU A 9 0.69 -5.09 -20.17
CA LEU A 9 -0.12 -4.48 -19.12
C LEU A 9 0.06 -5.20 -17.78
N THR A 10 0.13 -6.53 -17.80
CA THR A 10 0.32 -7.34 -16.60
C THR A 10 1.69 -7.06 -15.98
N GLU A 11 2.76 -7.08 -16.77
CA GLU A 11 4.13 -6.76 -16.32
C GLU A 11 4.23 -5.32 -15.77
N PHE A 12 3.53 -4.40 -16.42
CA PHE A 12 3.52 -3.01 -15.95
C PHE A 12 2.82 -2.87 -14.60
N ILE A 13 1.67 -3.49 -14.39
CA ILE A 13 0.86 -3.30 -13.16
C ILE A 13 1.29 -4.19 -12.01
N PHE A 14 1.49 -5.49 -12.26
CA PHE A 14 1.74 -6.48 -11.22
C PHE A 14 3.24 -6.64 -10.94
N ILE A 15 3.83 -5.62 -10.31
CA ILE A 15 5.19 -5.74 -9.81
C ILE A 15 5.18 -6.44 -8.45
N ASP A 16 6.11 -7.37 -8.28
CA ASP A 16 6.35 -8.05 -7.02
C ASP A 16 7.85 -8.33 -6.89
N ASN A 17 8.43 -8.03 -5.74
CA ASN A 17 9.84 -8.16 -5.51
C ASN A 17 10.10 -9.11 -4.34
N ILE A 18 11.17 -9.87 -4.40
CA ILE A 18 11.73 -10.55 -3.24
C ILE A 18 12.24 -9.47 -2.28
N PRO A 19 11.64 -9.31 -1.08
CA PRO A 19 12.04 -8.25 -0.16
C PRO A 19 13.43 -8.50 0.41
N LYS A 20 14.17 -7.42 0.62
CA LYS A 20 15.47 -7.46 1.32
C LYS A 20 15.37 -6.64 2.59
N LYS A 21 16.24 -6.95 3.56
CA LYS A 21 16.33 -6.24 4.84
C LYS A 21 16.33 -4.73 4.60
N SER A 22 15.40 -4.05 5.25
CA SER A 22 15.04 -2.64 5.08
C SER A 22 14.84 -2.00 6.44
N THR A 23 14.62 -0.69 6.50
CA THR A 23 14.37 -0.02 7.78
C THR A 23 12.89 -0.04 8.13
N VAL A 24 12.02 0.17 7.13
CA VAL A 24 10.58 0.35 7.32
C VAL A 24 9.79 -0.47 6.31
N ILE A 25 8.69 -1.07 6.78
CA ILE A 25 7.62 -1.63 5.96
C ILE A 25 6.50 -0.58 5.90
N PHE A 26 6.15 -0.12 4.70
CA PHE A 26 5.06 0.80 4.45
C PHE A 26 3.81 0.02 4.03
N ILE A 27 2.66 0.39 4.60
CA ILE A 27 1.34 -0.15 4.23
C ILE A 27 0.47 1.03 3.79
N PRO A 28 0.39 1.36 2.48
CA PRO A 28 -0.47 2.44 2.01
C PRO A 28 -1.94 2.18 2.33
N GLY A 29 -2.69 3.24 2.59
CA GLY A 29 -4.13 3.20 2.85
C GLY A 29 -4.94 2.55 1.73
N GLY A 30 -6.18 2.18 2.05
CA GLY A 30 -7.00 1.33 1.19
C GLY A 30 -6.62 -0.15 1.27
N SER A 31 -5.70 -0.50 2.15
CA SER A 31 -5.21 -1.85 2.40
C SER A 31 -6.21 -2.65 3.25
N GLY A 32 -6.31 -3.94 2.99
CA GLY A 32 -7.14 -4.87 3.77
C GLY A 32 -6.36 -5.57 4.89
N SER A 33 -7.01 -6.56 5.53
CA SER A 33 -6.34 -7.38 6.55
C SER A 33 -5.17 -8.17 5.98
N GLU A 34 -5.28 -8.65 4.74
CA GLU A 34 -4.29 -9.49 4.07
C GLU A 34 -2.94 -8.77 3.92
N THR A 35 -2.96 -7.49 3.52
CA THR A 35 -1.72 -6.68 3.42
C THR A 35 -1.11 -6.40 4.77
N THR A 36 -1.94 -6.19 5.80
CA THR A 36 -1.50 -5.94 7.16
C THR A 36 -0.88 -7.19 7.78
N GLU A 37 -1.49 -8.35 7.56
CA GLU A 37 -0.96 -9.67 7.99
C GLU A 37 0.37 -9.98 7.30
N LYS A 38 0.48 -9.71 5.99
CA LYS A 38 1.73 -9.89 5.25
C LYS A 38 2.84 -8.98 5.76
N ALA A 39 2.54 -7.73 6.09
CA ALA A 39 3.51 -6.82 6.70
C ALA A 39 3.97 -7.32 8.08
N ALA A 40 3.06 -7.84 8.90
CA ALA A 40 3.41 -8.45 10.19
C ALA A 40 4.30 -9.71 10.02
N GLU A 41 4.02 -10.54 9.02
CA GLU A 41 4.86 -11.70 8.68
C GLU A 41 6.29 -11.26 8.34
N LEU A 42 6.46 -10.29 7.44
CA LEU A 42 7.78 -9.78 7.02
C LEU A 42 8.54 -9.14 8.19
N PHE A 43 7.83 -8.46 9.08
CA PHE A 43 8.44 -7.88 10.29
C PHE A 43 8.96 -9.00 11.22
N ARG A 44 8.18 -10.06 11.48
CA ARG A 44 8.61 -11.20 12.30
C ARG A 44 9.79 -11.96 11.69
N GLN A 45 9.95 -11.94 10.36
CA GLN A 45 11.12 -12.45 9.65
C GLN A 45 12.36 -11.55 9.82
N GLY A 46 12.25 -10.43 10.54
CA GLY A 46 13.36 -9.49 10.76
C GLY A 46 13.72 -8.64 9.54
N LEU A 47 12.80 -8.52 8.57
CA LEU A 47 13.04 -7.77 7.34
C LEU A 47 12.92 -6.25 7.52
N ALA A 48 12.37 -5.77 8.65
CA ALA A 48 12.36 -4.35 8.98
C ALA A 48 12.34 -4.11 10.49
N HIS A 49 12.67 -2.87 10.89
CA HIS A 49 12.65 -2.44 12.28
C HIS A 49 11.34 -1.75 12.67
N TYR A 50 10.63 -1.18 11.70
CA TYR A 50 9.37 -0.46 11.88
C TYR A 50 8.36 -0.85 10.82
N ILE A 51 7.07 -0.68 11.16
CA ILE A 51 5.95 -0.73 10.20
C ILE A 51 5.28 0.64 10.23
N LEU A 52 5.01 1.21 9.05
CA LEU A 52 4.28 2.47 8.89
C LEU A 52 2.99 2.22 8.08
N PRO A 53 1.89 1.87 8.75
CA PRO A 53 0.57 1.94 8.12
C PRO A 53 0.20 3.40 7.92
N SER A 54 -0.45 3.71 6.81
CA SER A 54 -0.80 5.07 6.42
C SER A 54 -2.25 5.13 5.95
N GLY A 55 -3.00 6.13 6.40
CA GLY A 55 -4.31 6.44 5.88
C GLY A 55 -5.35 6.82 6.92
N ARG A 56 -6.18 7.82 6.55
CA ARG A 56 -7.37 8.22 7.28
C ARG A 56 -8.59 7.43 6.79
N TYR A 57 -9.08 7.76 5.62
CA TYR A 57 -10.13 7.09 4.86
C TYR A 57 -10.03 7.52 3.39
N SER A 58 -10.60 6.75 2.49
CA SER A 58 -10.57 7.10 1.07
C SER A 58 -11.36 8.37 0.77
N SER A 59 -10.75 9.35 0.10
CA SER A 59 -11.42 10.58 -0.37
C SER A 59 -12.64 10.31 -1.27
N LYS A 60 -12.70 9.13 -1.91
CA LYS A 60 -13.86 8.71 -2.73
C LYS A 60 -15.09 8.38 -1.89
N VAL A 61 -14.89 8.00 -0.64
CA VAL A 61 -15.97 7.60 0.29
C VAL A 61 -16.29 8.75 1.24
N GLY A 62 -15.29 9.60 1.57
CA GLY A 62 -15.45 10.77 2.43
C GLY A 62 -15.54 10.47 3.94
N TYR A 63 -15.65 9.19 4.31
CA TYR A 63 -15.73 8.72 5.69
C TYR A 63 -15.19 7.29 5.79
N PHE A 64 -14.91 6.83 7.00
CA PHE A 64 -14.61 5.43 7.26
C PHE A 64 -15.93 4.66 7.23
N PRO A 65 -16.10 3.65 6.34
CA PRO A 65 -17.40 2.98 6.18
C PRO A 65 -17.84 2.31 7.47
N GLU A 66 -18.95 2.79 8.07
CA GLU A 66 -19.57 2.18 9.26
C GLU A 66 -19.91 0.70 9.05
N ASP A 67 -20.18 0.30 7.81
CA ASP A 67 -20.51 -1.10 7.47
C ASP A 67 -19.40 -2.10 7.78
N LEU A 68 -18.15 -1.68 7.82
CA LEU A 68 -17.05 -2.51 8.31
C LEU A 68 -17.18 -2.74 9.83
N ASN A 69 -17.87 -1.86 10.53
CA ASN A 69 -18.10 -1.91 11.98
C ASN A 69 -19.41 -2.60 12.35
N LYS A 70 -20.45 -2.59 11.49
CA LYS A 70 -21.81 -3.09 11.79
C LYS A 70 -21.95 -4.61 11.82
N LYS A 71 -21.08 -5.36 11.13
CA LYS A 71 -21.20 -6.83 11.05
C LYS A 71 -20.41 -7.61 12.09
N LYS A 72 -19.63 -6.94 12.95
CA LYS A 72 -18.87 -7.60 14.02
C LYS A 72 -18.88 -6.70 15.26
N LYS A 73 -18.85 -7.29 16.45
CA LYS A 73 -18.62 -6.63 17.76
C LYS A 73 -17.19 -6.06 17.87
N HIS A 74 -16.75 -5.24 16.90
CA HIS A 74 -15.40 -4.68 16.85
C HIS A 74 -15.41 -3.19 17.19
N PRO A 75 -14.31 -2.66 17.73
CA PRO A 75 -14.21 -1.24 18.04
C PRO A 75 -14.44 -0.39 16.78
N VAL A 76 -15.11 0.74 16.96
CA VAL A 76 -15.29 1.75 15.91
C VAL A 76 -13.92 2.38 15.65
N PHE A 77 -13.41 2.26 14.41
CA PHE A 77 -12.18 2.93 13.98
C PHE A 77 -12.55 4.23 13.25
N ASN A 78 -11.81 5.30 13.51
CA ASN A 78 -11.95 6.57 12.82
C ASN A 78 -11.04 6.66 11.59
N THR A 79 -9.99 5.85 11.54
CA THR A 79 -8.99 5.87 10.48
C THR A 79 -8.58 4.47 10.03
N GLU A 80 -8.10 4.35 8.79
CA GLU A 80 -7.49 3.11 8.29
C GLU A 80 -6.24 2.76 9.10
N TRP A 81 -5.49 3.77 9.55
CA TRP A 81 -4.34 3.58 10.43
C TRP A 81 -4.71 2.87 11.73
N GLU A 82 -5.77 3.33 12.44
CA GLU A 82 -6.23 2.69 13.69
C GLU A 82 -6.59 1.22 13.47
N MET A 83 -7.31 0.92 12.39
CA MET A 83 -7.68 -0.45 12.03
C MET A 83 -6.43 -1.31 11.77
N MET A 84 -5.49 -0.82 10.95
CA MET A 84 -4.26 -1.54 10.65
C MET A 84 -3.37 -1.71 11.87
N ARG A 85 -3.25 -0.66 12.71
CA ARG A 85 -2.51 -0.72 13.97
C ARG A 85 -3.06 -1.80 14.90
N LYS A 86 -4.38 -1.82 15.10
CA LYS A 86 -5.01 -2.86 15.94
C LYS A 86 -4.69 -4.25 15.41
N LYS A 87 -4.82 -4.45 14.10
CA LYS A 87 -4.53 -5.74 13.46
C LYS A 87 -3.05 -6.13 13.60
N LEU A 88 -2.11 -5.19 13.47
CA LEU A 88 -0.68 -5.45 13.69
C LEU A 88 -0.40 -5.88 15.12
N ILE A 89 -1.00 -5.21 16.11
CA ILE A 89 -0.88 -5.58 17.52
C ILE A 89 -1.43 -7.00 17.76
N ASP A 90 -2.59 -7.33 17.17
CA ASP A 90 -3.19 -8.67 17.26
C ASP A 90 -2.29 -9.74 16.60
N CYS A 91 -1.47 -9.36 15.63
CA CYS A 91 -0.43 -10.19 15.04
C CYS A 91 0.88 -10.24 15.85
N GLY A 92 0.92 -9.66 17.05
CA GLY A 92 2.07 -9.67 17.95
C GLY A 92 3.15 -8.64 17.63
N ILE A 93 2.84 -7.60 16.86
CA ILE A 93 3.81 -6.53 16.58
C ILE A 93 3.83 -5.55 17.77
N PRO A 94 5.02 -5.24 18.36
CA PRO A 94 5.13 -4.28 19.45
C PRO A 94 4.63 -2.90 19.04
N ALA A 95 3.87 -2.24 19.92
CA ALA A 95 3.21 -0.96 19.61
C ALA A 95 4.21 0.17 19.30
N ASP A 96 5.41 0.14 19.92
CA ASP A 96 6.51 1.07 19.68
C ASP A 96 7.23 0.89 18.34
N ARG A 97 6.92 -0.20 17.62
CA ARG A 97 7.43 -0.49 16.27
C ARG A 97 6.44 -0.10 15.17
N ILE A 98 5.25 0.39 15.54
CA ILE A 98 4.21 0.82 14.61
C ILE A 98 4.18 2.35 14.58
N LEU A 99 4.66 2.93 13.47
CA LEU A 99 4.65 4.37 13.26
C LEU A 99 3.23 4.86 12.90
N CYS A 100 2.98 6.16 13.04
CA CYS A 100 1.66 6.74 12.84
C CYS A 100 1.61 7.69 11.64
N GLU A 101 0.74 7.37 10.66
CA GLU A 101 0.26 8.30 9.65
C GLU A 101 -1.26 8.09 9.47
N SER A 102 -2.07 9.03 9.94
CA SER A 102 -3.53 8.91 9.99
C SER A 102 -4.27 10.04 9.26
N GLN A 103 -3.61 10.77 8.37
CA GLN A 103 -4.18 11.93 7.68
C GLN A 103 -4.45 11.69 6.19
N ALA A 104 -3.68 10.81 5.56
CA ALA A 104 -3.76 10.58 4.12
C ALA A 104 -5.12 10.04 3.69
N THR A 105 -5.64 10.56 2.57
CA THR A 105 -6.93 10.16 1.98
C THR A 105 -6.80 9.56 0.59
N ASN A 106 -5.60 9.54 0.04
CA ASN A 106 -5.28 8.99 -1.28
C ASN A 106 -3.82 8.50 -1.35
N THR A 107 -3.46 7.82 -2.44
CA THR A 107 -2.14 7.18 -2.57
C THR A 107 -0.97 8.16 -2.62
N TYR A 108 -1.15 9.34 -3.21
CA TYR A 108 -0.14 10.39 -3.21
C TYR A 108 0.15 10.88 -1.78
N GLU A 109 -0.91 11.18 -1.04
CA GLU A 109 -0.80 11.62 0.35
C GLU A 109 -0.21 10.52 1.25
N ASN A 110 -0.57 9.24 1.02
CA ASN A 110 0.05 8.12 1.75
C ASN A 110 1.58 8.17 1.65
N ALA A 111 2.13 8.38 0.44
CA ALA A 111 3.57 8.45 0.26
C ALA A 111 4.17 9.74 0.85
N LEU A 112 3.54 10.90 0.59
CA LEU A 112 4.01 12.20 1.04
C LEU A 112 3.99 12.34 2.57
N TYR A 113 2.91 11.90 3.22
CA TYR A 113 2.80 11.99 4.68
C TYR A 113 3.62 10.91 5.39
N SER A 114 3.77 9.73 4.79
CA SER A 114 4.78 8.77 5.24
C SER A 114 6.19 9.37 5.21
N LYS A 115 6.53 10.16 4.17
CA LYS A 115 7.80 10.89 4.11
C LYS A 115 7.97 11.84 5.29
N LYS A 116 6.93 12.63 5.61
CA LYS A 116 6.97 13.56 6.76
C LYS A 116 7.21 12.81 8.09
N VAL A 117 6.58 11.64 8.27
CA VAL A 117 6.82 10.81 9.47
C VAL A 117 8.27 10.32 9.52
N ILE A 118 8.80 9.84 8.41
CA ILE A 118 10.19 9.34 8.35
C ILE A 118 11.21 10.46 8.57
N ASP A 119 10.95 11.68 8.05
CA ASP A 119 11.84 12.82 8.23
C ASP A 119 11.97 13.28 9.70
N GLN A 120 10.99 12.94 10.53
CA GLN A 120 11.03 13.20 11.98
C GLN A 120 11.79 12.14 12.77
N MET A 121 12.14 11.02 12.11
CA MET A 121 12.88 9.94 12.77
C MET A 121 14.39 10.18 12.71
N ASN A 122 15.12 9.79 13.77
CA ASN A 122 16.58 9.94 13.85
C ASN A 122 17.33 8.85 13.06
N PHE A 123 16.87 8.54 11.84
CA PHE A 123 17.60 7.63 10.95
C PHE A 123 17.43 8.03 9.48
N LYS A 124 18.40 7.67 8.66
CA LYS A 124 18.32 7.85 7.20
C LYS A 124 17.72 6.60 6.55
N LEU A 125 16.64 6.77 5.80
CA LEU A 125 16.02 5.69 5.06
C LEU A 125 16.78 5.43 3.75
N HIS A 126 17.37 4.25 3.60
CA HIS A 126 18.03 3.82 2.37
C HIS A 126 17.21 2.77 1.60
N LYS A 127 16.50 1.94 2.34
CA LYS A 127 15.66 0.85 1.79
C LYS A 127 14.35 0.77 2.54
N GLY A 128 13.26 0.58 1.80
CA GLY A 128 11.91 0.36 2.32
C GLY A 128 11.23 -0.81 1.64
N ILE A 129 10.28 -1.42 2.33
CA ILE A 129 9.38 -2.43 1.76
C ILE A 129 8.00 -1.79 1.66
N ILE A 130 7.33 -1.92 0.52
CA ILE A 130 5.93 -1.49 0.34
C ILE A 130 5.09 -2.75 0.26
N VAL A 131 4.13 -2.91 1.18
CA VAL A 131 3.18 -4.03 1.15
C VAL A 131 1.82 -3.49 0.73
N CYS A 132 1.32 -3.91 -0.42
CA CYS A 132 0.08 -3.39 -0.99
C CYS A 132 -0.66 -4.44 -1.83
N LYS A 133 -1.90 -4.12 -2.24
CA LYS A 133 -2.65 -4.96 -3.16
C LYS A 133 -1.93 -5.11 -4.49
N ASN A 134 -1.91 -6.30 -5.04
CA ASN A 134 -1.17 -6.65 -6.25
C ASN A 134 -1.50 -5.75 -7.46
N PHE A 135 -2.77 -5.50 -7.76
CA PHE A 135 -3.17 -4.62 -8.86
C PHE A 135 -2.85 -3.12 -8.61
N HIS A 136 -2.51 -2.75 -7.38
CA HIS A 136 -2.14 -1.39 -6.98
C HIS A 136 -0.62 -1.17 -6.92
N ALA A 137 0.17 -2.24 -7.04
CA ALA A 137 1.59 -2.26 -6.75
C ALA A 137 2.40 -1.22 -7.54
N ARG A 138 2.16 -1.10 -8.85
CA ARG A 138 2.86 -0.12 -9.69
C ARG A 138 2.63 1.31 -9.21
N ARG A 139 1.39 1.74 -9.04
CA ARG A 139 1.07 3.12 -8.67
C ARG A 139 1.57 3.47 -7.26
N ALA A 140 1.42 2.57 -6.31
CA ALA A 140 1.98 2.76 -4.98
C ALA A 140 3.50 2.96 -5.05
N THR A 141 4.22 2.07 -5.73
CA THR A 141 5.68 2.17 -5.87
C THR A 141 6.11 3.49 -6.50
N MET A 142 5.47 3.92 -7.59
CA MET A 142 5.79 5.17 -8.26
C MET A 142 5.65 6.39 -7.33
N TYR A 143 4.61 6.45 -6.49
CA TYR A 143 4.44 7.55 -5.53
C TYR A 143 5.47 7.52 -4.41
N TYR A 144 5.82 6.33 -3.90
CA TYR A 144 6.88 6.23 -2.89
C TYR A 144 8.26 6.61 -3.48
N GLN A 145 8.55 6.23 -4.72
CA GLN A 145 9.77 6.67 -5.43
C GLN A 145 9.79 8.19 -5.63
N LEU A 146 8.65 8.80 -5.93
CA LEU A 146 8.51 10.26 -6.06
C LEU A 146 8.74 10.96 -4.72
N ALA A 147 8.14 10.46 -3.63
CA ALA A 147 8.23 11.06 -2.31
C ALA A 147 9.61 10.86 -1.65
N PHE A 148 10.31 9.78 -1.96
CA PHE A 148 11.60 9.40 -1.35
C PHE A 148 12.69 9.23 -2.41
N PRO A 149 13.19 10.32 -3.01
CA PRO A 149 14.27 10.23 -3.99
C PRO A 149 15.50 9.53 -3.41
N GLY A 150 16.08 8.58 -4.17
CA GLY A 150 17.27 7.84 -3.77
C GLY A 150 17.02 6.66 -2.81
N VAL A 151 15.80 6.45 -2.34
CA VAL A 151 15.45 5.26 -1.54
C VAL A 151 15.12 4.08 -2.45
N LYS A 152 15.68 2.92 -2.15
CA LYS A 152 15.34 1.68 -2.85
C LYS A 152 14.13 1.02 -2.21
N PHE A 153 13.07 0.83 -2.98
CA PHE A 153 11.87 0.12 -2.52
C PHE A 153 11.82 -1.32 -3.07
N TYR A 154 11.33 -2.22 -2.23
CA TYR A 154 10.92 -3.58 -2.58
C TYR A 154 9.41 -3.66 -2.39
N THR A 155 8.68 -3.85 -3.47
CA THR A 155 7.22 -3.96 -3.41
C THR A 155 6.83 -5.41 -3.26
N VAL A 156 6.10 -5.71 -2.18
CA VAL A 156 5.51 -7.02 -1.92
C VAL A 156 4.02 -6.93 -2.20
N ALA A 157 3.62 -7.59 -3.26
CA ALA A 157 2.26 -7.58 -3.76
C ALA A 157 1.42 -8.68 -3.09
N VAL A 158 0.28 -8.30 -2.54
CA VAL A 158 -0.66 -9.22 -1.89
C VAL A 158 -1.88 -9.41 -2.77
N GLU A 159 -2.16 -10.65 -3.11
CA GLU A 159 -3.38 -11.00 -3.84
C GLU A 159 -4.62 -10.76 -2.96
N VAL A 160 -5.60 -10.06 -3.50
CA VAL A 160 -6.84 -9.76 -2.79
C VAL A 160 -8.03 -9.97 -3.70
N ASN A 161 -9.14 -10.39 -3.12
CA ASN A 161 -10.41 -10.54 -3.83
C ASN A 161 -10.35 -11.53 -5.02
N GLY A 162 -9.42 -12.49 -5.03
CA GLY A 162 -9.23 -13.46 -6.10
C GLY A 162 -8.73 -12.88 -7.42
N ILE A 163 -8.28 -11.62 -7.44
CA ILE A 163 -7.67 -11.00 -8.63
C ILE A 163 -6.18 -11.32 -8.59
N THR A 164 -5.69 -12.03 -9.61
CA THR A 164 -4.29 -12.41 -9.74
C THR A 164 -3.69 -11.85 -11.03
N ARG A 165 -2.37 -11.99 -11.15
CA ARG A 165 -1.61 -11.69 -12.36
C ARG A 165 -2.14 -12.46 -13.58
N ASP A 166 -2.64 -13.68 -13.37
CA ASP A 166 -2.98 -14.62 -14.44
C ASP A 166 -4.46 -14.61 -14.80
N ASN A 167 -5.32 -13.93 -14.01
CA ASN A 167 -6.78 -13.98 -14.21
C ASN A 167 -7.49 -12.62 -14.25
N TRP A 168 -6.81 -11.50 -14.01
CA TRP A 168 -7.45 -10.18 -13.90
C TRP A 168 -8.28 -9.79 -15.13
N PHE A 169 -7.87 -10.25 -16.31
CA PHE A 169 -8.54 -9.98 -17.59
C PHE A 169 -9.73 -10.89 -17.88
N GLN A 170 -9.97 -11.91 -17.03
CA GLN A 170 -11.05 -12.89 -17.21
C GLN A 170 -12.36 -12.49 -16.52
N SER A 171 -12.37 -11.38 -15.76
CA SER A 171 -13.54 -10.92 -15.05
C SER A 171 -13.73 -9.40 -15.19
N GLU A 172 -14.98 -8.96 -15.26
CA GLU A 172 -15.30 -7.52 -15.27
C GLU A 172 -14.72 -6.79 -14.06
N ARG A 173 -14.72 -7.42 -12.89
CA ARG A 173 -14.13 -6.88 -11.67
C ARG A 173 -12.60 -6.69 -11.79
N GLY A 174 -11.90 -7.67 -12.30
CA GLY A 174 -10.46 -7.62 -12.55
C GLY A 174 -10.10 -6.54 -13.57
N LEU A 175 -10.79 -6.54 -14.72
CA LEU A 175 -10.62 -5.51 -15.75
C LEU A 175 -10.82 -4.11 -15.19
N ARG A 176 -11.92 -3.86 -14.48
CA ARG A 176 -12.20 -2.54 -13.88
C ARG A 176 -11.13 -2.12 -12.86
N LYS A 177 -10.59 -3.06 -12.06
CA LYS A 177 -9.54 -2.75 -11.09
C LYS A 177 -8.22 -2.41 -11.77
N VAL A 178 -7.75 -3.25 -12.68
CA VAL A 178 -6.44 -3.08 -13.34
C VAL A 178 -6.46 -1.89 -14.29
N MET A 179 -7.45 -1.80 -15.20
CA MET A 179 -7.55 -0.65 -16.12
C MET A 179 -7.79 0.66 -15.39
N GLY A 180 -8.50 0.63 -14.26
CA GLY A 180 -8.63 1.79 -13.38
C GLY A 180 -7.30 2.23 -12.73
N GLU A 181 -6.34 1.32 -12.48
CA GLU A 181 -4.99 1.71 -12.04
C GLU A 181 -4.18 2.30 -13.20
N VAL A 182 -4.24 1.73 -14.40
CA VAL A 182 -3.59 2.28 -15.61
C VAL A 182 -4.06 3.72 -15.87
N GLN A 183 -5.37 3.94 -15.88
CA GLN A 183 -5.95 5.28 -16.06
C GLN A 183 -5.48 6.26 -14.99
N ARG A 184 -5.50 5.86 -13.72
CA ARG A 184 -5.03 6.72 -12.62
C ARG A 184 -3.55 7.03 -12.71
N ILE A 185 -2.71 6.10 -13.13
CA ILE A 185 -1.29 6.35 -13.38
C ILE A 185 -1.14 7.43 -14.46
N GLY A 186 -1.78 7.27 -15.62
CA GLY A 186 -1.70 8.24 -16.70
C GLY A 186 -2.09 9.64 -16.25
N VAL A 187 -3.30 9.80 -15.71
CA VAL A 187 -3.84 11.11 -15.29
C VAL A 187 -3.01 11.74 -14.16
N GLN A 188 -2.68 10.97 -13.12
CA GLN A 188 -2.06 11.52 -11.93
C GLN A 188 -0.59 11.86 -12.15
N PHE A 189 0.16 11.03 -12.87
CA PHE A 189 1.58 11.31 -13.15
C PHE A 189 1.77 12.36 -14.26
N GLU A 190 0.83 12.54 -15.17
CA GLU A 190 0.82 13.73 -16.04
C GLU A 190 0.82 15.01 -15.22
N MET A 191 -0.03 15.08 -14.17
CA MET A 191 -0.08 16.23 -13.27
C MET A 191 1.23 16.46 -12.53
N GLU A 192 1.90 15.38 -12.07
CA GLU A 192 3.20 15.50 -11.38
C GLU A 192 4.32 15.95 -12.33
N LEU A 193 4.31 15.48 -13.58
CA LEU A 193 5.29 15.89 -14.60
C LEU A 193 5.16 17.37 -15.00
N LYS A 194 3.93 17.90 -14.99
CA LYS A 194 3.67 19.33 -15.28
C LYS A 194 4.12 20.29 -14.18
N LYS A 195 4.44 19.79 -12.97
CA LYS A 195 4.95 20.59 -11.85
C LYS A 195 6.47 20.82 -11.92
N LYS A 196 7.16 20.12 -12.82
CA LYS A 196 8.61 20.26 -13.05
C LYS A 196 8.91 21.30 -14.10
#